data_32171a0ef659753504952703218c6c10
#
_entry.id   32171a0ef659753504952703218c6c10
#
_cell.length_a   1.000
_cell.length_b   1.000
_cell.length_c   1.000
_cell.angle_alpha   90.00
_cell.angle_beta   90.00
_cell.angle_gamma   90.00
#
_symmetry.space_group_name_H-M   'P 1'
#
loop_
_entity.id
_entity.type
_entity.pdbx_description
1 polymer ?
#
loop_
_entity_poly.entity_id
_entity_poly.type
_entity_poly.pdbx_seq_one_letter_code
_entity_poly.pdbx_strand_id
1 'polypeptide(L)'
;MALNKIIIQGRLTKDIELRYTRNEKPVASFTLAVDRDGKDVGTDFINCVAWNGTATFVDKYFSKGDAAIVSGRLQMRNWEDNNGNKRVSAEVVADGVYFCGSKKDGSQSENSPAPIAYTNMRDADGSLPF
;
A
#
# COMPACT_ATOMS: atom_id res chain seq x y z
N MET A 1 11.51 -22.47 -11.25
CA MET A 1 10.66 -21.39 -11.65
C MET A 1 9.63 -21.11 -10.60
N ALA A 2 9.27 -19.89 -10.36
CA ALA A 2 8.36 -19.56 -9.29
C ALA A 2 7.51 -18.37 -9.65
N LEU A 3 6.31 -18.35 -9.10
CA LEU A 3 5.44 -17.21 -9.28
C LEU A 3 4.98 -16.79 -7.89
N ASN A 4 5.19 -15.54 -7.55
CA ASN A 4 4.78 -15.02 -6.26
C ASN A 4 4.35 -13.59 -6.49
N LYS A 5 3.04 -13.37 -6.58
CA LYS A 5 2.52 -12.07 -6.89
C LYS A 5 1.31 -11.78 -6.03
N ILE A 6 1.25 -10.60 -5.46
CA ILE A 6 0.14 -10.24 -4.64
C ILE A 6 -0.22 -8.80 -4.95
N ILE A 7 -1.51 -8.49 -4.99
CA ILE A 7 -2.00 -7.15 -5.23
C ILE A 7 -3.09 -6.91 -4.22
N ILE A 8 -2.94 -5.86 -3.42
CA ILE A 8 -3.93 -5.57 -2.40
C ILE A 8 -4.26 -4.09 -2.42
N GLN A 9 -5.44 -3.76 -1.98
CA GLN A 9 -5.89 -2.40 -1.90
C GLN A 9 -6.38 -2.12 -0.49
N GLY A 10 -5.99 -1.04 0.07
CA GLY A 10 -6.44 -0.69 1.41
C GLY A 10 -6.05 0.73 1.75
N ARG A 11 -6.16 1.07 3.02
CA ARG A 11 -5.80 2.40 3.47
C ARG A 11 -4.67 2.33 4.46
N LEU A 12 -3.79 3.31 4.40
CA LEU A 12 -2.66 3.37 5.31
C LEU A 12 -3.17 3.65 6.71
N THR A 13 -2.73 2.88 7.67
CA THR A 13 -3.18 3.01 9.04
C THR A 13 -2.34 4.03 9.80
N LYS A 14 -1.17 4.38 9.27
CA LYS A 14 -0.33 5.37 9.90
C LYS A 14 0.60 5.92 8.83
N ASP A 15 1.35 6.94 9.16
CA ASP A 15 2.25 7.53 8.20
C ASP A 15 3.40 6.58 7.88
N ILE A 16 4.00 6.79 6.75
CA ILE A 16 5.09 5.95 6.29
C ILE A 16 6.30 6.10 7.20
N GLU A 17 6.93 5.00 7.51
CA GLU A 17 8.14 5.02 8.29
C GLU A 17 9.31 4.79 7.37
N LEU A 18 10.07 5.80 7.08
CA LEU A 18 11.22 5.68 6.18
C LEU A 18 12.50 5.55 6.99
N ARG A 19 13.28 4.56 6.67
CA ARG A 19 14.55 4.34 7.35
C ARG A 19 15.61 4.08 6.30
N TYR A 20 16.85 4.10 6.69
CA TYR A 20 17.94 3.80 5.78
C TYR A 20 18.76 2.64 6.34
N THR A 21 19.18 1.73 5.45
CA THR A 21 19.97 0.59 5.88
C THR A 21 21.39 1.02 6.07
N ARG A 22 22.26 0.09 6.48
CA ARG A 22 23.66 0.39 6.63
C ARG A 22 24.25 0.86 5.37
N ASN A 23 23.79 0.39 4.23
CA ASN A 23 24.32 0.83 2.96
C ASN A 23 23.58 2.06 2.47
N GLU A 24 22.82 2.69 3.37
CA GLU A 24 22.10 3.89 3.03
C GLU A 24 21.03 3.73 1.98
N LYS A 25 20.42 2.56 1.93
CA LYS A 25 19.34 2.36 1.01
C LYS A 25 18.03 2.63 1.73
N PRO A 26 17.12 3.36 1.13
CA PRO A 26 15.86 3.69 1.79
C PRO A 26 14.92 2.51 1.87
N VAL A 27 14.27 2.34 3.00
CA VAL A 27 13.31 1.29 3.22
C VAL A 27 12.11 1.93 3.88
N ALA A 28 10.94 1.77 3.31
CA ALA A 28 9.73 2.33 3.87
C ALA A 28 8.85 1.20 4.39
N SER A 29 8.32 1.36 5.59
CA SER A 29 7.42 0.39 6.16
C SER A 29 6.08 1.03 6.39
N PHE A 30 5.02 0.31 6.10
CA PHE A 30 3.70 0.84 6.32
C PHE A 30 2.72 -0.31 6.44
N THR A 31 1.53 -0.04 6.94
CA THR A 31 0.52 -1.06 7.15
C THR A 31 -0.75 -0.64 6.45
N LEU A 32 -1.33 -1.54 5.69
CA LEU A 32 -2.58 -1.29 5.03
C LEU A 32 -3.70 -2.01 5.73
N ALA A 33 -4.83 -1.33 5.89
CA ALA A 33 -6.04 -1.95 6.40
C ALA A 33 -6.83 -2.38 5.19
N VAL A 34 -6.98 -3.67 5.01
CA VAL A 34 -7.64 -4.23 3.85
C VAL A 34 -8.91 -4.93 4.31
N ASP A 35 -10.04 -4.46 3.86
CA ASP A 35 -11.30 -5.04 4.27
C ASP A 35 -11.52 -6.35 3.55
N ARG A 36 -12.08 -7.30 4.27
CA ARG A 36 -12.43 -8.56 3.66
C ARG A 36 -13.73 -8.39 2.94
N ASP A 37 -13.90 -9.15 1.87
CA ASP A 37 -15.14 -9.09 1.14
C ASP A 37 -16.24 -9.65 2.02
N GLY A 38 -17.38 -9.02 2.00
CA GLY A 38 -18.50 -9.50 2.76
C GLY A 38 -18.86 -8.52 3.84
N LYS A 39 -20.03 -8.73 4.43
CA LYS A 39 -20.49 -7.83 5.41
C LYS A 39 -20.03 -8.29 6.77
N ASP A 40 -19.50 -7.41 7.56
CA ASP A 40 -19.11 -7.72 8.93
C ASP A 40 -18.09 -8.84 9.06
N VAL A 41 -17.22 -8.99 8.12
CA VAL A 41 -16.22 -10.04 8.23
C VAL A 41 -14.87 -9.55 8.67
N GLY A 42 -14.69 -8.26 8.80
CA GLY A 42 -13.47 -7.76 9.42
C GLY A 42 -12.45 -7.19 8.45
N THR A 43 -11.35 -6.76 9.00
CA THR A 43 -10.30 -6.07 8.28
C THR A 43 -8.97 -6.74 8.61
N ASP A 44 -8.15 -6.92 7.61
CA ASP A 44 -6.81 -7.45 7.84
C ASP A 44 -5.83 -6.30 7.81
N PHE A 45 -4.86 -6.31 8.71
CA PHE A 45 -3.84 -5.29 8.73
C PHE A 45 -2.57 -5.93 8.18
N ILE A 46 -2.17 -5.50 7.01
CA ILE A 46 -1.10 -6.16 6.28
C ILE A 46 0.13 -5.28 6.25
N ASN A 47 1.23 -5.81 6.72
CA ASN A 47 2.49 -5.08 6.76
C ASN A 47 3.12 -5.09 5.38
N CYS A 48 3.57 -3.94 4.93
CA CYS A 48 4.20 -3.79 3.64
C CYS A 48 5.54 -3.12 3.80
N VAL A 49 6.45 -3.43 2.91
CA VAL A 49 7.76 -2.81 2.94
C VAL A 49 8.15 -2.48 1.51
N ALA A 50 8.74 -1.33 1.31
CA ALA A 50 9.18 -0.90 -0.01
C ALA A 50 10.65 -0.51 0.08
N TRP A 51 11.37 -0.69 -1.01
CA TRP A 51 12.80 -0.43 -1.04
C TRP A 51 13.16 0.59 -2.09
N ASN A 52 14.25 1.29 -1.87
CA ASN A 52 14.83 2.18 -2.87
C ASN A 52 13.85 3.21 -3.42
N GLY A 53 13.72 3.28 -4.71
CA GLY A 53 12.85 4.28 -5.33
C GLY A 53 11.40 4.19 -4.90
N THR A 54 10.90 2.98 -4.71
CA THR A 54 9.53 2.81 -4.28
C THR A 54 9.39 3.34 -2.85
N ALA A 55 10.41 3.14 -2.02
CA ALA A 55 10.36 3.62 -0.65
C ALA A 55 10.29 5.14 -0.61
N THR A 56 11.11 5.81 -1.38
CA THR A 56 11.10 7.26 -1.36
C THR A 56 9.82 7.79 -1.97
N PHE A 57 9.27 7.08 -2.95
CA PHE A 57 8.03 7.50 -3.57
C PHE A 57 6.89 7.45 -2.56
N VAL A 58 6.74 6.35 -1.82
CA VAL A 58 5.63 6.25 -0.90
C VAL A 58 5.81 7.24 0.26
N ASP A 59 7.03 7.46 0.69
CA ASP A 59 7.26 8.38 1.76
C ASP A 59 6.90 9.80 1.35
N LYS A 60 7.12 10.12 0.10
CA LYS A 60 6.85 11.46 -0.37
C LYS A 60 5.39 11.71 -0.66
N TYR A 61 4.69 10.75 -1.17
CA TYR A 61 3.33 10.96 -1.65
C TYR A 61 2.20 10.33 -0.87
N PHE A 62 2.48 9.46 0.07
CA PHE A 62 1.42 8.79 0.81
C PHE A 62 1.48 9.10 2.30
N SER A 63 0.34 9.19 2.94
CA SER A 63 0.30 9.40 4.37
C SER A 63 -0.89 8.67 4.98
N LYS A 64 -1.00 8.72 6.28
CA LYS A 64 -2.06 8.03 6.98
C LYS A 64 -3.42 8.36 6.38
N GLY A 65 -4.20 7.36 6.16
CA GLY A 65 -5.55 7.51 5.63
C GLY A 65 -5.66 7.44 4.13
N ASP A 66 -4.57 7.52 3.42
CA ASP A 66 -4.62 7.46 1.96
C ASP A 66 -4.95 6.04 1.51
N ALA A 67 -5.71 5.94 0.44
CA ALA A 67 -6.02 4.66 -0.15
C ALA A 67 -4.93 4.33 -1.15
N ALA A 68 -4.49 3.10 -1.17
CA ALA A 68 -3.40 2.70 -2.05
C ALA A 68 -3.59 1.28 -2.54
N ILE A 69 -3.06 1.02 -3.70
CA ILE A 69 -3.00 -0.32 -4.24
C ILE A 69 -1.52 -0.69 -4.22
N VAL A 70 -1.20 -1.81 -3.60
CA VAL A 70 0.17 -2.27 -3.50
C VAL A 70 0.33 -3.54 -4.31
N SER A 71 1.30 -3.55 -5.19
CA SER A 71 1.63 -4.71 -6.00
C SER A 71 3.00 -5.19 -5.57
N GLY A 72 3.17 -6.47 -5.41
CA GLY A 72 4.45 -7.01 -5.01
C GLY A 72 4.40 -8.50 -4.79
N ARG A 73 5.15 -8.97 -3.84
CA ARG A 73 5.20 -10.39 -3.53
C ARG A 73 5.04 -10.62 -2.05
N LEU A 74 4.57 -11.76 -1.69
CA LEU A 74 4.40 -12.11 -0.30
C LEU A 74 5.70 -12.73 0.19
N GLN A 75 6.17 -12.28 1.32
CA GLN A 75 7.40 -12.81 1.88
C GLN A 75 7.18 -13.14 3.33
N MET A 76 7.65 -14.29 3.76
CA MET A 76 7.54 -14.67 5.15
C MET A 76 8.82 -14.27 5.85
N ARG A 77 8.70 -13.75 7.05
CA ARG A 77 9.85 -13.31 7.79
C ARG A 77 9.89 -14.02 9.13
N ASN A 78 10.99 -14.61 9.44
CA ASN A 78 11.17 -15.28 10.73
C ASN A 78 11.76 -14.32 11.73
N TRP A 79 11.26 -14.34 12.94
CA TRP A 79 11.79 -13.48 13.98
C TRP A 79 11.59 -14.12 15.33
N GLU A 80 12.19 -13.57 16.37
CA GLU A 80 12.10 -14.15 17.67
C GLU A 80 11.56 -13.12 18.61
N ASP A 81 10.60 -13.49 19.45
CA ASP A 81 10.01 -12.50 20.35
C ASP A 81 10.84 -12.40 21.63
N ASN A 82 10.42 -11.55 22.54
CA ASN A 82 11.17 -11.33 23.75
C ASN A 82 11.29 -12.54 24.63
N ASN A 83 10.45 -13.51 24.45
CA ASN A 83 10.50 -14.72 25.24
C ASN A 83 11.29 -15.82 24.56
N GLY A 84 11.91 -15.51 23.46
CA GLY A 84 12.69 -16.52 22.76
C GLY A 84 11.90 -17.42 21.86
N ASN A 85 10.62 -17.16 21.68
CA ASN A 85 9.82 -18.00 20.81
C ASN A 85 10.01 -17.57 19.36
N LYS A 86 10.11 -18.55 18.48
CA LYS A 86 10.26 -18.26 17.09
C LYS A 86 8.92 -17.94 16.50
N ARG A 87 8.86 -16.88 15.72
CA ARG A 87 7.64 -16.42 15.11
C ARG A 87 7.83 -16.21 13.64
N VAL A 88 6.73 -16.23 12.91
CA VAL A 88 6.77 -16.01 11.49
C VAL A 88 5.72 -14.97 11.17
N SER A 89 6.07 -13.95 10.43
CA SER A 89 5.08 -12.98 9.99
C SER A 89 5.14 -12.86 8.51
N ALA A 90 4.00 -12.49 7.92
CA ALA A 90 3.90 -12.31 6.49
C ALA A 90 4.00 -10.84 6.20
N GLU A 91 4.68 -10.48 5.14
CA GLU A 91 4.73 -9.08 4.74
C GLU A 91 4.74 -9.01 3.22
N VAL A 92 4.31 -7.91 2.68
CA VAL A 92 4.28 -7.71 1.26
C VAL A 92 5.46 -6.83 0.89
N VAL A 93 6.32 -7.31 0.01
CA VAL A 93 7.44 -6.52 -0.46
C VAL A 93 6.93 -5.84 -1.71
N ALA A 94 6.72 -4.54 -1.64
CA ALA A 94 6.07 -3.80 -2.72
C ALA A 94 7.02 -3.48 -3.84
N ASP A 95 6.58 -3.70 -5.07
CA ASP A 95 7.38 -3.27 -6.21
C ASP A 95 6.62 -2.13 -6.88
N GLY A 96 5.40 -1.84 -6.50
CA GLY A 96 4.67 -0.72 -7.03
C GLY A 96 3.58 -0.32 -6.06
N VAL A 97 3.37 0.97 -5.90
CA VAL A 97 2.32 1.47 -5.03
C VAL A 97 1.59 2.55 -5.81
N TYR A 98 0.28 2.43 -5.91
CA TYR A 98 -0.50 3.31 -6.74
C TYR A 98 -1.60 4.03 -5.97
N PHE A 99 -1.91 5.25 -6.35
CA PHE A 99 -2.97 5.97 -5.70
C PHE A 99 -4.30 5.35 -6.08
N CYS A 100 -5.23 5.41 -5.12
CA CYS A 100 -6.49 4.80 -5.39
C CYS A 100 -7.52 5.59 -4.64
N GLY A 101 -8.06 6.56 -5.18
CA GLY A 101 -9.08 7.34 -4.52
C GLY A 101 -8.48 8.38 -3.59
N SER A 102 -9.33 9.19 -3.00
CA SER A 102 -8.84 10.22 -2.15
C SER A 102 -8.95 9.87 -0.70
N LYS A 103 -8.41 10.69 0.16
CA LYS A 103 -8.44 10.41 1.54
C LYS A 103 -9.83 10.38 2.03
N LYS A 104 -10.04 9.68 3.09
CA LYS A 104 -11.29 9.58 3.57
C LYS A 104 -11.93 10.85 3.92
N ASP A 105 -11.28 11.76 4.47
CA ASP A 105 -11.89 12.95 4.80
C ASP A 105 -12.00 13.75 3.60
N GLY A 106 -11.64 13.40 2.59
CA GLY A 106 -11.76 13.98 1.41
C GLY A 106 -12.10 15.29 1.19
N SER A 107 -12.06 15.99 2.00
CA SER A 107 -12.43 17.23 1.77
C SER A 107 -11.84 17.85 0.69
N GLN A 108 -10.81 17.63 0.41
CA GLN A 108 -10.19 18.28 -0.54
C GLN A 108 -10.48 17.99 -1.77
N SER A 109 -11.10 17.22 -1.86
CA SER A 109 -11.26 16.83 -3.09
C SER A 109 -11.40 17.83 -4.07
N GLU A 110 -11.89 18.79 -3.78
CA GLU A 110 -12.11 19.64 -4.78
C GLU A 110 -11.04 19.96 -5.56
N ASN A 111 -10.02 19.99 -5.15
CA ASN A 111 -9.03 20.43 -5.98
C ASN A 111 -8.38 19.40 -6.61
N SER A 112 -8.70 18.37 -6.58
CA SER A 112 -7.97 17.45 -7.21
C SER A 112 -8.36 17.28 -8.53
N PRO A 113 -7.83 17.78 -9.35
CA PRO A 113 -8.12 17.68 -10.70
C PRO A 113 -7.72 16.42 -11.24
N ALA A 114 -6.77 15.96 -10.80
CA ALA A 114 -6.29 14.81 -11.35
C ALA A 114 -7.33 13.81 -11.52
N PRO A 115 -8.02 13.56 -10.65
CA PRO A 115 -8.96 12.56 -10.78
C PRO A 115 -9.86 12.83 -11.86
N ILE A 116 -10.07 13.98 -12.07
CA ILE A 116 -10.86 14.28 -13.07
C ILE A 116 -10.43 13.83 -14.32
N ALA A 117 -9.29 13.95 -14.56
CA ALA A 117 -8.77 13.59 -15.76
C ALA A 117 -9.17 12.26 -16.10
N TYR A 118 -8.95 11.35 -15.31
CA TYR A 118 -9.17 10.12 -15.87
C TYR A 118 -10.57 9.77 -15.82
N THR A 119 -11.30 10.47 -15.20
CA THR A 119 -12.62 10.14 -15.22
C THR A 119 -13.11 10.43 -16.55
N ASN A 120 -12.65 11.44 -17.12
CA ASN A 120 -13.06 11.74 -18.36
C ASN A 120 -12.87 10.71 -19.28
N MET A 121 -11.83 10.17 -19.29
CA MET A 121 -11.59 9.26 -20.25
C MET A 121 -12.55 8.24 -20.16
N ARG A 122 -12.94 7.88 -19.08
CA ARG A 122 -13.73 6.89 -19.02
C ARG A 122 -15.00 7.19 -19.60
N ASP A 123 -15.53 8.22 -19.34
CA ASP A 123 -16.71 8.42 -19.89
C ASP A 123 -16.69 8.75 -21.20
N ALA A 124 -15.77 9.22 -21.64
CA ALA A 124 -15.68 9.58 -22.91
C ALA A 124 -16.14 8.48 -23.66
N ASP A 125 -15.72 7.50 -23.47
CA ASP A 125 -16.07 6.50 -24.27
C ASP A 125 -16.94 5.82 -23.58
N GLY A 126 -17.14 6.30 -22.74
CA GLY A 126 -17.91 5.68 -22.07
C GLY A 126 -17.38 4.55 -21.75
N SER A 127 -16.86 4.36 -22.06
CA SER A 127 -16.43 3.31 -21.74
C SER A 127 -15.39 3.03 -21.41
N LEU A 128 -14.84 2.98 -21.41
CA LEU A 128 -14.02 2.59 -21.11
C LEU A 128 -13.67 2.04 -20.62
N PRO A 129 -13.55 1.90 -20.60
CA PRO A 129 -13.13 1.34 -20.36
C PRO A 129 -12.69 0.55 -19.78
N PHE A 130 -12.53 0.17 -19.64
CA PHE A 130 -12.18 -0.69 -19.07
C PHE A 130 -12.60 -1.15 -18.64
#